data_f2d025192e7f93adaaa1c07f404a0cc5
#
_entry.id   f2d025192e7f93adaaa1c07f404a0cc5
#
_cell.length_a   1.000
_cell.length_b   1.000
_cell.length_c   1.000
_cell.angle_alpha   90.00
_cell.angle_beta   90.00
_cell.angle_gamma   90.00
#
_symmetry.space_group_name_H-M   'P 1'
#
loop_
_entity.id
_entity.type
_entity.pdbx_description
1 polymer ?
#
loop_
_entity_poly.entity_id
_entity_poly.type
_entity_poly.pdbx_seq_one_letter_code
_entity_poly.pdbx_strand_id
1 'polypeptide(L)'
;MIIAFARRATEYKRWNLIFRERERFEFLIKECGIQLVFAGKAHRKDIQGKGFITEIYQLSKMYPQNIVFLEGYDIDLAKILVQGSDIWLNNPRVPLEACGTSGMKAAINGTLNLSTL
;
A
#
# COMPACT_ATOMS: atom_id res chain seq x y z
N MET A 1 -2.57 -7.52 12.50
CA MET A 1 -2.20 -7.95 11.12
C MET A 1 -1.76 -6.74 10.33
N ILE A 2 -0.58 -6.80 9.74
CA ILE A 2 0.04 -5.71 8.98
C ILE A 2 -0.11 -5.96 7.48
N ILE A 3 -0.75 -5.03 6.78
CA ILE A 3 -0.88 -5.04 5.33
C ILE A 3 0.01 -3.94 4.76
N ALA A 4 1.00 -4.29 3.97
CA ALA A 4 1.89 -3.34 3.31
C ALA A 4 1.46 -3.04 1.88
N PHE A 5 1.52 -1.77 1.53
CA PHE A 5 1.34 -1.26 0.18
C PHE A 5 2.50 -0.33 -0.16
N ALA A 6 3.50 -0.85 -0.84
CA ALA A 6 4.72 -0.10 -1.14
C ALA A 6 5.02 -0.11 -2.65
N ARG A 7 4.79 1.03 -3.30
CA ARG A 7 4.86 1.17 -4.77
C ARG A 7 5.03 2.62 -5.19
N ARG A 8 5.36 2.82 -6.48
CA ARG A 8 5.26 4.16 -7.09
C ARG A 8 3.82 4.66 -7.03
N ALA A 9 3.64 5.91 -6.66
CA ALA A 9 2.33 6.54 -6.61
C ALA A 9 1.92 6.95 -8.03
N THR A 10 1.18 6.07 -8.69
CA THR A 10 0.61 6.26 -10.03
C THR A 10 -0.84 5.80 -10.04
N GLU A 11 -1.63 6.34 -10.94
CA GLU A 11 -3.08 6.09 -10.99
C GLU A 11 -3.41 4.59 -11.09
N TYR A 12 -2.75 3.86 -11.99
CA TYR A 12 -3.06 2.45 -12.23
C TYR A 12 -2.73 1.52 -11.05
N LYS A 13 -1.93 1.96 -10.09
CA LYS A 13 -1.62 1.24 -8.85
C LYS A 13 -2.76 1.29 -7.84
N ARG A 14 -3.72 2.19 -8.02
CA ARG A 14 -4.94 2.33 -7.22
C ARG A 14 -4.69 2.45 -5.71
N TRP A 15 -3.89 3.44 -5.34
CA TRP A 15 -3.47 3.72 -3.96
C TRP A 15 -4.64 3.84 -2.97
N ASN A 16 -5.78 4.32 -3.42
CA ASN A 16 -6.95 4.58 -2.59
C ASN A 16 -8.06 3.53 -2.69
N LEU A 17 -7.83 2.42 -3.38
CA LEU A 17 -8.88 1.42 -3.63
C LEU A 17 -9.47 0.87 -2.33
N ILE A 18 -8.64 0.59 -1.32
CA ILE A 18 -9.07 0.03 -0.05
C ILE A 18 -10.00 0.97 0.75
N PHE A 19 -9.97 2.27 0.46
CA PHE A 19 -10.78 3.29 1.16
C PHE A 19 -12.10 3.62 0.46
N ARG A 20 -12.36 3.07 -0.74
CA ARG A 20 -13.55 3.42 -1.55
C ARG A 20 -14.85 3.04 -0.86
N GLU A 21 -14.85 1.93 -0.16
CA GLU A 21 -16.00 1.49 0.62
C GLU A 21 -15.72 1.72 2.10
N ARG A 22 -16.12 2.89 2.57
CA ARG A 22 -15.80 3.36 3.93
C ARG A 22 -16.27 2.42 5.02
N GLU A 23 -17.48 1.89 4.93
CA GLU A 23 -18.03 0.98 5.94
C GLU A 23 -17.19 -0.30 6.07
N ARG A 24 -16.78 -0.88 4.93
CA ARG A 24 -15.91 -2.06 4.93
C ARG A 24 -14.53 -1.75 5.48
N PHE A 25 -13.97 -0.60 5.10
CA PHE A 25 -12.68 -0.17 5.64
C PHE A 25 -12.75 0.01 7.16
N GLU A 26 -13.77 0.70 7.68
CA GLU A 26 -13.95 0.88 9.12
C GLU A 26 -14.15 -0.44 9.85
N PHE A 27 -14.88 -1.38 9.28
CA PHE A 27 -15.00 -2.74 9.82
C PHE A 27 -13.62 -3.42 9.91
N LEU A 28 -12.81 -3.36 8.87
CA LEU A 28 -11.48 -3.99 8.85
C LEU A 28 -10.57 -3.44 9.95
N ILE A 29 -10.57 -2.13 10.17
CA ILE A 29 -9.71 -1.54 11.21
C ILE A 29 -10.24 -1.73 12.62
N LYS A 30 -11.56 -1.69 12.83
CA LYS A 30 -12.18 -1.78 14.16
C LYS A 30 -12.31 -3.22 14.64
N GLU A 31 -12.83 -4.10 13.79
CA GLU A 31 -13.17 -5.47 14.16
C GLU A 31 -12.02 -6.45 13.87
N CYS A 32 -11.28 -6.25 12.79
CA CYS A 32 -10.19 -7.14 12.40
C CYS A 32 -8.80 -6.66 12.88
N GLY A 33 -8.70 -5.46 13.46
CA GLY A 33 -7.44 -4.94 13.98
C GLY A 33 -6.34 -4.79 12.93
N ILE A 34 -6.71 -4.41 11.68
CA ILE A 34 -5.76 -4.25 10.59
C ILE A 34 -4.96 -2.96 10.74
N GLN A 35 -3.68 -3.05 10.45
CA GLN A 35 -2.78 -1.92 10.30
C GLN A 35 -2.31 -1.86 8.85
N LEU A 36 -2.43 -0.69 8.24
CA LEU A 36 -2.01 -0.42 6.87
C LEU A 36 -0.72 0.38 6.86
N VAL A 37 0.29 -0.12 6.18
CA VAL A 37 1.56 0.57 6.01
C VAL A 37 1.73 0.92 4.54
N PHE A 38 1.71 2.21 4.24
CA PHE A 38 1.95 2.75 2.91
C PHE A 38 3.37 3.30 2.79
N ALA A 39 4.02 3.01 1.68
CA ALA A 39 5.30 3.60 1.33
C ALA A 39 5.40 3.79 -0.18
N GLY A 40 6.04 4.85 -0.62
CA GLY A 40 6.22 5.07 -2.05
C GLY A 40 6.59 6.50 -2.38
N LYS A 41 6.88 6.71 -3.66
CA LYS A 41 7.26 8.01 -4.23
C LYS A 41 6.44 8.28 -5.48
N ALA A 42 6.12 9.56 -5.70
CA ALA A 42 5.60 10.07 -6.97
C ALA A 42 6.75 10.68 -7.78
N HIS A 43 6.65 10.63 -9.10
CA HIS A 43 7.54 11.38 -9.96
C HIS A 43 7.37 12.89 -9.72
N ARG A 44 8.45 13.67 -9.84
CA ARG A 44 8.41 15.12 -9.57
C ARG A 44 7.33 15.86 -10.37
N LYS A 45 7.05 15.42 -11.59
CA LYS A 45 6.04 15.99 -12.50
C LYS A 45 4.66 15.35 -12.39
N ASP A 46 4.51 14.30 -11.61
CA ASP A 46 3.23 13.58 -11.46
C ASP A 46 2.40 14.21 -10.33
N ILE A 47 1.58 15.17 -10.71
CA ILE A 47 0.67 15.88 -9.78
C ILE A 47 -0.35 14.92 -9.19
N GLN A 48 -0.87 13.99 -10.00
CA GLN A 48 -1.85 13.00 -9.54
C GLN A 48 -1.23 12.01 -8.54
N GLY A 49 -0.03 11.52 -8.82
CA GLY A 49 0.70 10.67 -7.89
C GLY A 49 0.98 11.35 -6.55
N LYS A 50 1.34 12.63 -6.57
CA LYS A 50 1.48 13.44 -5.35
C LYS A 50 0.15 13.59 -4.59
N GLY A 51 -0.97 13.72 -5.32
CA GLY A 51 -2.31 13.75 -4.74
C GLY A 51 -2.64 12.49 -3.96
N PHE A 52 -2.31 11.31 -4.46
CA PHE A 52 -2.49 10.05 -3.74
C PHE A 52 -1.69 9.99 -2.44
N ILE A 53 -0.43 10.44 -2.46
CA ILE A 53 0.41 10.50 -1.25
C ILE A 53 -0.21 11.45 -0.21
N THR A 54 -0.68 12.62 -0.65
CA THR A 54 -1.34 13.58 0.23
C THR A 54 -2.61 13.00 0.85
N GLU A 55 -3.43 12.30 0.06
CA GLU A 55 -4.64 11.61 0.54
C GLU A 55 -4.31 10.59 1.63
N ILE A 56 -3.33 9.72 1.39
CA ILE A 56 -2.91 8.71 2.37
C ILE A 56 -2.34 9.36 3.63
N TYR A 57 -1.56 10.42 3.49
CA TYR A 57 -1.04 11.16 4.64
C TYR A 57 -2.17 11.75 5.48
N GLN A 58 -3.20 12.33 4.87
CA GLN A 58 -4.37 12.84 5.59
C GLN A 58 -5.12 11.70 6.31
N LEU A 59 -5.32 10.56 5.66
CA LEU A 59 -5.93 9.39 6.26
C LEU A 59 -5.11 8.86 7.45
N SER A 60 -3.79 8.90 7.38
CA SER A 60 -2.94 8.51 8.51
C SER A 60 -3.10 9.43 9.73
N LYS A 61 -3.46 10.70 9.53
CA LYS A 61 -3.82 11.61 10.62
C LYS A 61 -5.20 11.33 11.21
N MET A 62 -6.13 10.88 10.39
CA MET A 62 -7.49 10.50 10.84
C MET A 62 -7.50 9.15 11.59
N TYR A 63 -6.64 8.21 11.18
CA TYR A 63 -6.56 6.87 11.75
C TYR A 63 -5.12 6.54 12.18
N PRO A 64 -4.56 7.28 13.17
CA PRO A 64 -3.12 7.20 13.50
C PRO A 64 -2.67 5.86 14.07
N GLN A 65 -3.60 5.03 14.58
CA GLN A 65 -3.30 3.69 15.09
C GLN A 65 -3.39 2.61 14.02
N ASN A 66 -3.97 2.92 12.85
CA ASN A 66 -4.27 1.93 11.83
C ASN A 66 -3.60 2.21 10.50
N ILE A 67 -3.26 3.46 10.20
CA ILE A 67 -2.65 3.85 8.93
C ILE A 67 -1.34 4.58 9.19
N VAL A 68 -0.27 4.10 8.56
CA VAL A 68 1.05 4.73 8.60
C VAL A 68 1.52 4.98 7.17
N PHE A 69 2.00 6.20 6.92
CA PHE A 69 2.74 6.52 5.69
C PHE A 69 4.22 6.68 6.03
N LEU A 70 5.06 5.84 5.41
CA LEU A 70 6.51 5.89 5.58
C LEU A 70 7.15 6.70 4.44
N GLU A 71 7.81 7.78 4.81
CA GLU A 71 8.56 8.61 3.89
C GLU A 71 9.91 7.97 3.53
N GLY A 72 10.52 8.47 2.44
CA GLY A 72 11.86 8.04 2.05
C GLY A 72 11.95 6.60 1.54
N TYR A 73 10.89 6.10 0.91
CA TYR A 73 10.87 4.75 0.36
C TYR A 73 12.11 4.46 -0.51
N ASP A 74 12.92 3.52 -0.06
CA ASP A 74 14.15 3.07 -0.70
C ASP A 74 14.26 1.54 -0.63
N ILE A 75 15.40 1.00 -1.07
CA ILE A 75 15.58 -0.45 -1.11
C ILE A 75 15.66 -1.08 0.29
N ASP A 76 16.19 -0.36 1.28
CA ASP A 76 16.32 -0.89 2.63
C ASP A 76 14.97 -0.91 3.34
N LEU A 77 14.18 0.14 3.19
CA LEU A 77 12.80 0.15 3.66
C LEU A 77 11.95 -0.92 2.97
N ALA A 78 12.16 -1.13 1.66
CA ALA A 78 11.48 -2.19 0.92
C ALA A 78 11.77 -3.58 1.49
N LYS A 79 13.02 -3.88 1.84
CA LYS A 79 13.43 -5.15 2.47
C LYS A 79 12.71 -5.36 3.81
N ILE A 80 12.70 -4.33 4.66
CA ILE A 80 12.04 -4.39 5.97
C ILE A 80 10.55 -4.65 5.82
N LEU A 81 9.88 -3.94 4.90
CA LEU A 81 8.45 -4.10 4.67
C LEU A 81 8.10 -5.49 4.13
N VAL A 82 8.88 -6.02 3.19
CA VAL A 82 8.67 -7.36 2.62
C VAL A 82 8.83 -8.44 3.68
N GLN A 83 9.73 -8.26 4.65
CA GLN A 83 9.97 -9.23 5.73
C GLN A 83 9.00 -9.07 6.92
N GLY A 84 8.57 -7.84 7.17
CA GLY A 84 7.81 -7.49 8.38
C GLY A 84 6.30 -7.41 8.20
N SER A 85 5.77 -7.52 6.99
CA SER A 85 4.32 -7.50 6.75
C SER A 85 3.73 -8.90 6.68
N ASP A 86 2.47 -9.03 7.08
CA ASP A 86 1.71 -10.27 6.96
C ASP A 86 1.14 -10.43 5.54
N ILE A 87 0.66 -9.33 4.98
CA ILE A 87 0.06 -9.27 3.64
C ILE A 87 0.73 -8.19 2.82
N TRP A 88 1.07 -8.51 1.58
CA TRP A 88 1.52 -7.58 0.55
C TRP A 88 0.39 -7.30 -0.41
N LEU A 89 -0.13 -6.07 -0.40
CA LEU A 89 -1.24 -5.66 -1.24
C LEU A 89 -0.74 -5.22 -2.62
N ASN A 90 -1.26 -5.86 -3.66
CA ASN A 90 -0.91 -5.60 -5.05
C ASN A 90 -2.18 -5.51 -5.90
N ASN A 91 -2.73 -4.32 -6.06
CA ASN A 91 -4.02 -4.11 -6.71
C ASN A 91 -3.99 -3.19 -7.95
N PRO A 92 -3.05 -3.37 -8.89
CA PRO A 92 -3.00 -2.57 -10.11
C PRO A 92 -4.21 -2.81 -11.01
N ARG A 93 -4.45 -1.88 -11.93
CA ARG A 93 -5.41 -2.12 -13.03
C ARG A 93 -4.85 -3.11 -14.02
N VAL A 94 -5.60 -4.15 -14.30
CA VAL A 94 -5.31 -5.09 -15.39
C VAL A 94 -5.68 -4.41 -16.74
N PRO A 95 -4.87 -4.52 -17.81
CA PRO A 95 -3.60 -5.23 -17.93
C PRO A 95 -2.35 -4.31 -17.80
N LEU A 96 -2.43 -3.20 -17.05
CA LEU A 96 -1.39 -2.18 -17.02
C LEU A 96 -0.11 -2.59 -16.27
N GLU A 97 -0.14 -3.70 -15.56
CA GLU A 97 1.04 -4.29 -14.91
C GLU A 97 1.22 -5.75 -15.36
N ALA A 98 2.27 -6.00 -16.13
CA ALA A 98 2.54 -7.33 -16.67
C ALA A 98 3.16 -8.29 -15.63
N CYS A 99 4.00 -7.77 -14.73
CA CYS A 99 4.69 -8.55 -13.71
C CYS A 99 4.92 -7.71 -12.45
N GLY A 100 4.48 -8.21 -11.31
CA GLY A 100 4.68 -7.57 -10.01
C GLY A 100 5.91 -8.11 -9.28
N THR A 101 7.11 -7.60 -9.56
CA THR A 101 8.35 -8.07 -8.92
C THR A 101 8.33 -7.92 -7.40
N SER A 102 7.66 -6.89 -6.88
CA SER A 102 7.50 -6.69 -5.43
C SER A 102 6.70 -7.80 -4.77
N GLY A 103 5.63 -8.26 -5.41
CA GLY A 103 4.85 -9.41 -4.94
C GLY A 103 5.64 -10.70 -4.92
N MET A 104 6.47 -10.95 -5.94
CA MET A 104 7.38 -12.11 -5.97
C MET A 104 8.39 -12.07 -4.82
N LYS A 105 8.96 -10.90 -4.53
CA LYS A 105 9.88 -10.70 -3.40
C LYS A 105 9.18 -10.95 -2.06
N ALA A 106 7.95 -10.47 -1.91
CA ALA A 106 7.14 -10.70 -0.73
C ALA A 106 6.89 -12.20 -0.52
N ALA A 107 6.46 -12.92 -1.57
CA ALA A 107 6.20 -14.36 -1.50
C ALA A 107 7.45 -15.17 -1.10
N ILE A 108 8.62 -14.85 -1.66
CA ILE A 108 9.89 -15.50 -1.32
C ILE A 108 10.24 -15.29 0.17
N ASN A 109 9.84 -14.16 0.75
CA ASN A 109 10.06 -13.84 2.16
C ASN A 109 8.92 -14.30 3.10
N GLY A 110 7.97 -15.08 2.59
CA GLY A 110 6.88 -15.66 3.39
C GLY A 110 5.68 -14.74 3.61
N THR A 111 5.65 -13.57 2.97
CA THR A 111 4.53 -12.64 3.05
C THR A 111 3.45 -13.03 2.04
N LEU A 112 2.20 -13.10 2.50
CA LEU A 112 1.07 -13.44 1.64
C LEU A 112 0.79 -12.33 0.63
N ASN A 113 0.61 -12.70 -0.64
CA ASN A 113 0.19 -11.77 -1.68
C ASN A 113 -1.32 -11.68 -1.80
N LEU A 114 -1.86 -10.48 -1.65
CA LEU A 114 -3.23 -10.16 -2.03
C LEU A 114 -3.18 -9.33 -3.32
N SER A 115 -3.42 -9.96 -4.45
CA SER A 115 -3.25 -9.36 -5.77
C SER A 115 -4.52 -9.42 -6.60
N THR A 116 -4.72 -8.41 -7.44
CA THR A 116 -5.65 -8.51 -8.57
C THR A 116 -5.07 -9.45 -9.63
N LEU A 117 -5.94 -10.24 -10.23
CA LEU A 117 -5.62 -11.16 -11.31
C LEU A 117 -5.47 -10.43 -12.64
#